data_6582f0d4e68b162c1411cd32ece45838
#
_entry.id   6582f0d4e68b162c1411cd32ece45838
#
_cell.length_a   1.000
_cell.length_b   1.000
_cell.length_c   1.000
_cell.angle_alpha   90.00
_cell.angle_beta   90.00
_cell.angle_gamma   90.00
#
_symmetry.space_group_name_H-M   'P 1'
#
loop_
_entity.id
_entity.type
_entity.pdbx_description
1 polymer ?
#
loop_
_entity_poly.entity_id
_entity_poly.type
_entity_poly.pdbx_seq_one_letter_code
_entity_poly.pdbx_strand_id
1 'polypeptide(L)'
;MKYYKLTLYAWLLWTCIACQKKDQTFPVPTLKSIPFDPVFNHNSEYILVLGDVQEYTGNAVYAPYFASTINWIYSQYLHGIKIKYILQTGDITWGNRPRQYKVYQQYTDLIAKYIPMIACVGNHDYTYDEKGEIVDRYSSLFTEYITPCAQNWPIASYFEPRRLENIVVSGQLQQMPYDILCLEFGPRSEVIAWANRYVASHRDRTFILLTHEFLTRNGERINKGSYAELQLRNTSYSTPEQLWQKLIKNNDNILCVLCGHNGFMQHLFSKNSTGREVAQMLFNLQYQANGGDGWIQLWEIPADRDSIHVQTYNTIRRTFSSDPVGTFKFKYR
;
A
#
# COMPACT_ATOMS: atom_id res chain seq x y z
N MET A 1 -61.56 4.02 18.39
CA MET A 1 -60.37 4.31 19.22
C MET A 1 -59.22 3.49 18.69
N LYS A 2 -58.34 4.08 17.88
CA LYS A 2 -57.10 3.44 17.40
C LYS A 2 -55.95 4.19 18.03
N TYR A 3 -55.16 3.49 18.84
CA TYR A 3 -53.93 4.02 19.45
C TYR A 3 -52.81 3.97 18.42
N TYR A 4 -52.28 5.12 18.01
CA TYR A 4 -51.01 5.24 17.29
C TYR A 4 -49.87 5.20 18.29
N LYS A 5 -49.01 4.20 18.17
CA LYS A 5 -47.71 4.15 18.87
C LYS A 5 -46.74 5.07 18.14
N LEU A 6 -46.38 6.17 18.75
CA LEU A 6 -45.25 6.99 18.35
C LEU A 6 -43.96 6.25 18.77
N THR A 7 -43.19 5.81 17.82
CA THR A 7 -41.80 5.36 18.03
C THR A 7 -40.90 6.59 18.00
N LEU A 8 -40.40 6.97 19.17
CA LEU A 8 -39.38 8.02 19.33
C LEU A 8 -38.06 7.49 18.78
N TYR A 9 -37.59 8.01 17.65
CA TYR A 9 -36.21 7.86 17.23
C TYR A 9 -35.35 8.81 18.05
N ALA A 10 -34.62 8.27 19.02
CA ALA A 10 -33.57 9.00 19.74
C ALA A 10 -32.40 9.24 18.78
N TRP A 11 -32.29 10.44 18.24
CA TRP A 11 -31.08 10.95 17.62
C TRP A 11 -30.04 11.16 18.72
N LEU A 12 -29.09 10.25 18.83
CA LEU A 12 -27.87 10.49 19.58
C LEU A 12 -27.06 11.57 18.83
N LEU A 13 -27.26 12.81 19.25
CA LEU A 13 -26.31 13.89 18.99
C LEU A 13 -24.98 13.50 19.63
N TRP A 14 -24.07 12.99 18.81
CA TRP A 14 -22.65 12.98 19.13
C TRP A 14 -22.18 14.44 19.19
N THR A 15 -22.29 15.03 20.37
CA THR A 15 -21.56 16.26 20.66
C THR A 15 -20.09 15.94 20.49
N CYS A 16 -19.48 16.47 19.42
CA CYS A 16 -18.04 16.59 19.30
C CYS A 16 -17.54 17.45 20.49
N ILE A 17 -17.30 16.81 21.62
CA ILE A 17 -16.39 17.36 22.59
C ILE A 17 -15.04 17.35 21.86
N ALA A 18 -14.63 18.50 21.36
CA ALA A 18 -13.27 18.78 20.96
C ALA A 18 -12.40 18.62 22.21
N CYS A 19 -12.15 17.38 22.57
CA CYS A 19 -11.08 17.05 23.51
C CYS A 19 -9.82 17.57 22.81
N GLN A 20 -9.28 18.68 23.28
CA GLN A 20 -7.90 19.06 23.01
C GLN A 20 -7.06 17.89 23.53
N LYS A 21 -6.83 16.90 22.64
CA LYS A 21 -5.88 15.83 22.94
C LYS A 21 -4.57 16.56 23.18
N LYS A 22 -4.06 16.50 24.41
CA LYS A 22 -2.68 16.85 24.74
C LYS A 22 -1.80 16.38 23.59
N ASP A 23 -0.89 17.24 23.14
CA ASP A 23 0.05 16.90 22.08
C ASP A 23 0.68 15.55 22.39
N GLN A 24 0.26 14.52 21.63
CA GLN A 24 0.84 13.21 21.78
C GLN A 24 2.29 13.29 21.30
N THR A 25 3.23 13.01 22.19
CA THR A 25 4.63 12.89 21.81
C THR A 25 4.84 11.50 21.20
N PHE A 26 5.26 11.48 19.95
CA PHE A 26 5.67 10.23 19.30
C PHE A 26 7.10 9.88 19.72
N PRO A 27 7.40 8.61 20.03
CA PRO A 27 8.74 8.21 20.41
C PRO A 27 9.70 8.41 19.23
N VAL A 28 10.86 8.97 19.51
CA VAL A 28 11.92 9.09 18.50
C VAL A 28 12.47 7.68 18.23
N PRO A 29 12.45 7.20 16.98
CA PRO A 29 12.94 5.89 16.68
C PRO A 29 14.47 5.85 16.85
N THR A 30 14.95 4.80 17.48
CA THR A 30 16.38 4.51 17.60
C THR A 30 16.65 3.22 16.86
N LEU A 31 17.44 3.27 15.79
CA LEU A 31 17.86 2.05 15.09
C LEU A 31 18.83 1.27 16.00
N LYS A 32 18.50 0.02 16.23
CA LYS A 32 19.34 -0.92 16.99
C LYS A 32 19.55 -2.16 16.14
N SER A 33 20.79 -2.65 16.10
CA SER A 33 21.01 -3.98 15.51
C SER A 33 20.34 -5.03 16.40
N ILE A 34 19.49 -5.84 15.79
CA ILE A 34 18.89 -7.02 16.40
C ILE A 34 19.41 -8.27 15.68
N PRO A 35 19.37 -9.45 16.31
CA PRO A 35 19.86 -10.68 15.70
C PRO A 35 19.23 -10.96 14.34
N PHE A 36 19.98 -11.60 13.47
CA PHE A 36 19.51 -12.14 12.20
C PHE A 36 18.25 -12.99 12.41
N ASP A 37 17.30 -12.84 11.48
CA ASP A 37 16.06 -13.60 11.50
C ASP A 37 16.16 -14.73 10.44
N PRO A 38 16.08 -16.01 10.84
CA PRO A 38 16.26 -17.14 9.94
C PRO A 38 15.13 -17.32 8.91
N VAL A 39 14.11 -16.45 8.93
CA VAL A 39 13.08 -16.41 7.89
C VAL A 39 13.66 -16.10 6.50
N PHE A 40 14.82 -15.47 6.44
CA PHE A 40 15.46 -15.06 5.20
C PHE A 40 16.48 -16.08 4.66
N ASN A 41 16.47 -16.22 3.33
CA ASN A 41 17.50 -16.93 2.57
C ASN A 41 18.44 -15.90 1.90
N HIS A 42 19.73 -15.95 2.19
CA HIS A 42 20.74 -15.04 1.64
C HIS A 42 20.89 -15.10 0.10
N ASN A 43 20.45 -16.20 -0.54
CA ASN A 43 20.51 -16.36 -1.99
C ASN A 43 19.30 -15.73 -2.71
N SER A 44 18.25 -15.41 -1.97
CA SER A 44 17.03 -14.78 -2.51
C SER A 44 17.11 -13.25 -2.44
N GLU A 45 16.31 -12.58 -3.26
CA GLU A 45 15.97 -11.17 -3.11
C GLU A 45 14.57 -11.02 -2.51
N TYR A 46 14.29 -9.88 -1.88
CA TYR A 46 13.03 -9.68 -1.17
C TYR A 46 12.37 -8.36 -1.53
N ILE A 47 11.05 -8.40 -1.62
CA ILE A 47 10.17 -7.23 -1.51
C ILE A 47 9.42 -7.39 -0.19
N LEU A 48 9.41 -6.33 0.62
CA LEU A 48 8.62 -6.26 1.84
C LEU A 48 7.40 -5.37 1.60
N VAL A 49 6.23 -5.78 2.09
CA VAL A 49 5.00 -5.01 1.94
C VAL A 49 4.52 -4.55 3.30
N LEU A 50 4.30 -3.25 3.41
CA LEU A 50 3.58 -2.60 4.50
C LEU A 50 2.15 -2.31 4.02
N GLY A 51 1.18 -2.68 4.84
CA GLY A 51 -0.21 -2.27 4.65
C GLY A 51 -0.43 -0.79 4.99
N ASP A 52 -1.67 -0.42 5.17
CA ASP A 52 -2.06 0.92 5.59
C ASP A 52 -1.46 1.23 6.97
N VAL A 53 -0.86 2.41 7.14
CA VAL A 53 -0.08 2.77 8.34
C VAL A 53 -0.65 3.95 9.12
N GLN A 54 -1.83 4.47 8.73
CA GLN A 54 -2.46 5.62 9.38
C GLN A 54 -2.75 5.40 10.87
N GLU A 55 -2.96 4.17 11.32
CA GLU A 55 -3.08 3.86 12.75
C GLU A 55 -1.79 4.14 13.51
N TYR A 56 -0.65 3.80 12.94
CA TYR A 56 0.66 4.08 13.54
C TYR A 56 1.01 5.57 13.54
N THR A 57 0.70 6.27 12.45
CA THR A 57 1.02 7.69 12.31
C THR A 57 0.06 8.59 13.07
N GLY A 58 -1.16 8.11 13.29
CA GLY A 58 -2.23 8.82 13.99
C GLY A 58 -2.26 8.62 15.50
N ASN A 59 -1.63 7.56 16.02
CA ASN A 59 -1.71 7.17 17.43
C ASN A 59 -0.33 6.87 18.01
N ALA A 60 0.11 7.70 18.96
CA ALA A 60 1.41 7.55 19.62
C ALA A 60 1.55 6.25 20.43
N VAL A 61 0.45 5.62 20.82
CA VAL A 61 0.46 4.30 21.50
C VAL A 61 0.86 3.20 20.53
N TYR A 62 0.50 3.32 19.26
CA TYR A 62 0.78 2.32 18.22
C TYR A 62 2.09 2.59 17.47
N ALA A 63 2.57 3.82 17.45
CA ALA A 63 3.80 4.20 16.78
C ALA A 63 5.03 3.34 17.15
N PRO A 64 5.23 2.85 18.41
CA PRO A 64 6.33 1.95 18.75
C PRO A 64 6.35 0.63 17.98
N TYR A 65 5.18 0.14 17.55
CA TYR A 65 5.10 -1.09 16.74
C TYR A 65 5.63 -0.85 15.33
N PHE A 66 5.31 0.32 14.74
CA PHE A 66 5.88 0.73 13.46
C PHE A 66 7.39 0.92 13.56
N ALA A 67 7.86 1.64 14.60
CA ALA A 67 9.28 1.80 14.88
C ALA A 67 10.01 0.46 14.98
N SER A 68 9.42 -0.51 15.68
CA SER A 68 9.98 -1.85 15.85
C SER A 68 10.06 -2.60 14.51
N THR A 69 9.02 -2.48 13.66
CA THR A 69 9.01 -3.06 12.31
C THR A 69 10.11 -2.45 11.43
N ILE A 70 10.24 -1.13 11.40
CA ILE A 70 11.29 -0.43 10.66
C ILE A 70 12.69 -0.84 11.16
N ASN A 71 12.87 -0.92 12.48
CA ASN A 71 14.13 -1.36 13.07
C ASN A 71 14.47 -2.82 12.72
N TRP A 72 13.46 -3.70 12.70
CA TRP A 72 13.67 -5.09 12.28
C TRP A 72 14.11 -5.15 10.80
N ILE A 73 13.43 -4.44 9.89
CA ILE A 73 13.80 -4.38 8.47
C ILE A 73 15.25 -3.88 8.30
N TYR A 74 15.60 -2.77 8.97
CA TYR A 74 16.95 -2.22 8.92
C TYR A 74 18.01 -3.22 9.41
N SER A 75 17.73 -3.92 10.50
CA SER A 75 18.65 -4.93 11.02
C SER A 75 18.87 -6.08 10.06
N GLN A 76 17.82 -6.56 9.39
CA GLN A 76 17.97 -7.63 8.40
C GLN A 76 18.79 -7.15 7.18
N TYR A 77 18.59 -5.90 6.75
CA TYR A 77 19.45 -5.28 5.73
C TYR A 77 20.93 -5.27 6.16
N LEU A 78 21.23 -4.89 7.42
CA LEU A 78 22.61 -4.91 7.95
C LEU A 78 23.20 -6.32 8.03
N HIS A 79 22.39 -7.36 8.16
CA HIS A 79 22.80 -8.75 8.07
C HIS A 79 23.00 -9.25 6.62
N GLY A 80 22.94 -8.34 5.63
CA GLY A 80 23.21 -8.66 4.23
C GLY A 80 22.03 -9.25 3.47
N ILE A 81 20.80 -9.17 4.02
CA ILE A 81 19.60 -9.59 3.30
C ILE A 81 19.33 -8.60 2.16
N LYS A 82 19.12 -9.15 0.96
CA LYS A 82 18.92 -8.38 -0.27
C LYS A 82 17.47 -7.88 -0.37
N ILE A 83 17.09 -6.94 0.50
CA ILE A 83 15.78 -6.29 0.43
C ILE A 83 15.86 -5.23 -0.68
N LYS A 84 15.15 -5.46 -1.78
CA LYS A 84 15.19 -4.60 -2.99
C LYS A 84 14.24 -3.42 -2.88
N TYR A 85 13.06 -3.65 -2.34
CA TYR A 85 12.01 -2.64 -2.18
C TYR A 85 11.21 -2.88 -0.91
N ILE A 86 10.69 -1.80 -0.35
CA ILE A 86 9.57 -1.81 0.58
C ILE A 86 8.42 -1.16 -0.15
N LEU A 87 7.29 -1.86 -0.29
CA LEU A 87 6.07 -1.34 -0.92
C LEU A 87 5.05 -1.00 0.17
N GLN A 88 4.47 0.19 0.11
CA GLN A 88 3.46 0.66 1.05
C GLN A 88 2.16 0.96 0.31
N THR A 89 1.04 0.41 0.78
CA THR A 89 -0.21 0.31 0.02
C THR A 89 -1.12 1.54 0.10
N GLY A 90 -0.63 2.68 0.60
CA GLY A 90 -1.40 3.92 0.76
C GLY A 90 -1.90 4.11 2.20
N ASP A 91 -2.73 5.12 2.41
CA ASP A 91 -3.24 5.50 3.72
C ASP A 91 -2.13 5.69 4.75
N ILE A 92 -1.23 6.62 4.44
CA ILE A 92 -0.16 7.04 5.34
C ILE A 92 -0.73 7.85 6.50
N THR A 93 -1.83 8.56 6.25
CA THR A 93 -2.45 9.47 7.22
C THR A 93 -3.94 9.20 7.41
N TRP A 94 -4.50 9.71 8.51
CA TRP A 94 -5.94 9.92 8.69
C TRP A 94 -6.30 11.35 8.29
N GLY A 95 -6.79 11.55 7.07
CA GLY A 95 -7.30 12.83 6.60
C GLY A 95 -6.20 13.85 6.25
N ASN A 96 -5.14 13.41 5.57
CA ASN A 96 -4.15 14.27 4.91
C ASN A 96 -3.44 15.26 5.86
N ARG A 97 -3.05 14.80 7.06
CA ARG A 97 -2.54 15.69 8.12
C ARG A 97 -1.02 15.80 8.08
N PRO A 98 -0.44 17.03 7.98
CA PRO A 98 1.01 17.25 7.99
C PRO A 98 1.74 16.57 9.14
N ARG A 99 1.16 16.58 10.35
CA ARG A 99 1.76 15.96 11.53
C ARG A 99 1.96 14.46 11.35
N GLN A 100 1.01 13.76 10.73
CA GLN A 100 1.09 12.32 10.54
C GLN A 100 2.10 11.95 9.47
N TYR A 101 2.20 12.72 8.40
CA TYR A 101 3.30 12.58 7.44
C TYR A 101 4.68 12.76 8.09
N LYS A 102 4.84 13.75 8.98
CA LYS A 102 6.08 13.95 9.72
C LYS A 102 6.40 12.75 10.61
N VAL A 103 5.40 12.13 11.24
CA VAL A 103 5.60 10.89 12.00
C VAL A 103 6.05 9.77 11.07
N TYR A 104 5.41 9.59 9.91
CA TYR A 104 5.84 8.62 8.91
C TYR A 104 7.30 8.84 8.51
N GLN A 105 7.67 10.04 8.09
CA GLN A 105 9.05 10.40 7.72
C GLN A 105 10.04 10.10 8.84
N GLN A 106 9.71 10.45 10.09
CA GLN A 106 10.56 10.23 11.25
C GLN A 106 11.02 8.77 11.37
N TYR A 107 10.16 7.80 10.97
CA TYR A 107 10.50 6.38 10.99
C TYR A 107 11.12 5.91 9.67
N THR A 108 10.60 6.36 8.55
CA THR A 108 10.99 5.83 7.24
C THR A 108 12.28 6.42 6.69
N ASP A 109 12.63 7.66 6.99
CA ASP A 109 13.89 8.30 6.56
C ASP A 109 15.13 7.54 7.07
N LEU A 110 14.97 6.78 8.13
CA LEU A 110 16.06 5.97 8.68
C LEU A 110 16.52 4.86 7.72
N ILE A 111 15.60 4.32 6.94
CA ILE A 111 15.88 3.21 6.02
C ILE A 111 15.76 3.59 4.55
N ALA A 112 15.02 4.65 4.21
CA ALA A 112 14.76 5.07 2.83
C ALA A 112 16.05 5.37 2.04
N LYS A 113 17.11 5.78 2.73
CA LYS A 113 18.43 6.01 2.12
C LYS A 113 19.16 4.72 1.70
N TYR A 114 18.74 3.57 2.22
CA TYR A 114 19.36 2.27 1.95
C TYR A 114 18.47 1.38 1.08
N ILE A 115 17.16 1.43 1.32
CA ILE A 115 16.16 0.59 0.65
C ILE A 115 15.07 1.51 0.11
N PRO A 116 14.81 1.53 -1.21
CA PRO A 116 13.71 2.29 -1.78
C PRO A 116 12.38 1.87 -1.13
N MET A 117 11.72 2.82 -0.48
CA MET A 117 10.43 2.62 0.17
C MET A 117 9.34 3.32 -0.63
N ILE A 118 8.74 2.58 -1.56
CA ILE A 118 7.81 3.10 -2.56
C ILE A 118 6.38 2.98 -2.02
N ALA A 119 5.66 4.10 -2.03
CA ALA A 119 4.28 4.17 -1.57
C ALA A 119 3.34 4.62 -2.69
N CYS A 120 2.09 4.17 -2.67
CA CYS A 120 1.01 4.81 -3.39
C CYS A 120 0.18 5.71 -2.46
N VAL A 121 -0.61 6.61 -3.04
CA VAL A 121 -1.53 7.47 -2.28
C VAL A 121 -2.82 6.70 -1.97
N GLY A 122 -3.28 6.75 -0.71
CA GLY A 122 -4.57 6.20 -0.29
C GLY A 122 -5.68 7.26 -0.22
N ASN A 123 -6.91 6.84 0.06
CA ASN A 123 -8.02 7.79 0.15
C ASN A 123 -7.88 8.73 1.35
N HIS A 124 -7.36 8.27 2.49
CA HIS A 124 -7.12 9.11 3.66
C HIS A 124 -5.94 10.08 3.51
N ASP A 125 -5.18 9.99 2.43
CA ASP A 125 -4.11 10.93 2.08
C ASP A 125 -4.62 12.14 1.26
N TYR A 126 -5.94 12.27 1.07
CA TYR A 126 -6.60 13.43 0.46
C TYR A 126 -7.38 14.24 1.49
N THR A 127 -7.66 15.50 1.15
CA THR A 127 -8.55 16.38 1.94
C THR A 127 -10.00 16.08 1.60
N TYR A 128 -10.82 15.91 2.63
CA TYR A 128 -12.26 15.70 2.51
C TYR A 128 -13.03 17.00 2.73
N ASP A 129 -14.15 17.14 2.03
CA ASP A 129 -15.15 18.15 2.31
C ASP A 129 -16.09 17.73 3.48
N GLU A 130 -17.08 18.59 3.78
CA GLU A 130 -18.04 18.33 4.85
C GLU A 130 -18.97 17.12 4.58
N LYS A 131 -19.04 16.66 3.33
CA LYS A 131 -19.85 15.49 2.92
C LYS A 131 -19.03 14.18 2.97
N GLY A 132 -17.75 14.26 3.27
CA GLY A 132 -16.84 13.10 3.22
C GLY A 132 -16.41 12.74 1.80
N GLU A 133 -16.50 13.69 0.84
CA GLU A 133 -16.01 13.54 -0.51
C GLU A 133 -14.60 14.16 -0.62
N ILE A 134 -13.75 13.61 -1.45
CA ILE A 134 -12.42 14.18 -1.73
C ILE A 134 -12.58 15.48 -2.50
N VAL A 135 -12.00 16.56 -1.98
CA VAL A 135 -12.15 17.91 -2.53
C VAL A 135 -11.70 17.96 -3.99
N ASP A 136 -10.50 17.48 -4.28
CA ASP A 136 -9.96 17.32 -5.63
C ASP A 136 -8.72 16.41 -5.63
N ARG A 137 -8.19 16.11 -6.80
CA ARG A 137 -7.01 15.26 -6.99
C ARG A 137 -5.69 15.91 -6.52
N TYR A 138 -5.69 17.23 -6.32
CA TYR A 138 -4.52 18.01 -5.93
C TYR A 138 -4.53 18.38 -4.44
N SER A 139 -5.58 18.00 -3.72
CA SER A 139 -5.72 18.28 -2.29
C SER A 139 -4.81 17.43 -1.40
N SER A 140 -4.13 16.42 -1.96
CA SER A 140 -3.22 15.55 -1.23
C SER A 140 -1.87 16.23 -0.97
N LEU A 141 -1.38 16.11 0.26
CA LEU A 141 -0.03 16.49 0.67
C LEU A 141 1.00 15.36 0.42
N PHE A 142 0.57 14.23 -0.13
CA PHE A 142 1.38 13.04 -0.35
C PHE A 142 2.71 13.38 -1.06
N THR A 143 2.65 14.01 -2.24
CA THR A 143 3.86 14.39 -2.97
C THR A 143 4.79 15.27 -2.13
N GLU A 144 4.27 16.28 -1.42
CA GLU A 144 5.09 17.20 -0.61
C GLU A 144 5.90 16.44 0.44
N TYR A 145 5.24 15.52 1.17
CA TYR A 145 5.86 14.82 2.28
C TYR A 145 6.59 13.54 1.89
N ILE A 146 6.29 12.92 0.74
CA ILE A 146 6.98 11.71 0.29
C ILE A 146 8.22 12.02 -0.57
N THR A 147 8.28 13.19 -1.21
CA THR A 147 9.44 13.59 -2.04
C THR A 147 10.79 13.43 -1.32
N PRO A 148 10.96 13.80 -0.04
CA PRO A 148 12.24 13.56 0.66
C PRO A 148 12.63 12.08 0.73
N CYS A 149 11.67 11.17 0.97
CA CYS A 149 11.91 9.73 0.99
C CYS A 149 12.16 9.17 -0.42
N ALA A 150 11.61 9.82 -1.45
CA ALA A 150 11.67 9.40 -2.84
C ALA A 150 12.95 9.82 -3.58
N GLN A 151 13.89 10.50 -2.92
CA GLN A 151 15.14 10.98 -3.56
C GLN A 151 15.98 9.87 -4.20
N ASN A 152 15.88 8.64 -3.67
CA ASN A 152 16.60 7.47 -4.19
C ASN A 152 15.72 6.55 -5.05
N TRP A 153 14.50 6.97 -5.39
CA TRP A 153 13.67 6.19 -6.29
C TRP A 153 14.14 6.42 -7.72
N PRO A 154 14.49 5.39 -8.47
CA PRO A 154 14.83 5.52 -9.88
C PRO A 154 13.55 5.71 -10.71
N ILE A 155 12.91 6.89 -10.57
CA ILE A 155 11.67 7.20 -11.26
C ILE A 155 11.94 7.36 -12.75
N ALA A 156 11.33 6.48 -13.55
CA ALA A 156 11.47 6.46 -14.99
C ALA A 156 10.40 7.30 -15.71
N SER A 157 9.24 7.48 -15.11
CA SER A 157 8.15 8.26 -15.69
C SER A 157 7.21 8.84 -14.66
N TYR A 158 6.66 9.99 -14.97
CA TYR A 158 5.58 10.66 -14.22
C TYR A 158 4.40 10.87 -15.17
N PHE A 159 3.18 10.72 -14.67
CA PHE A 159 2.00 11.20 -15.37
C PHE A 159 1.94 12.74 -15.34
N GLU A 160 2.06 13.31 -14.14
CA GLU A 160 2.14 14.75 -13.91
C GLU A 160 3.53 15.10 -13.40
N PRO A 161 4.25 16.06 -14.02
CA PRO A 161 5.62 16.38 -13.65
C PRO A 161 5.79 16.64 -12.15
N ARG A 162 6.72 15.95 -11.53
CA ARG A 162 7.08 16.07 -10.09
C ARG A 162 5.99 15.65 -9.10
N ARG A 163 4.91 15.01 -9.55
CA ARG A 163 3.89 14.45 -8.66
C ARG A 163 4.11 12.94 -8.54
N LEU A 164 4.03 12.43 -7.31
CA LEU A 164 4.34 11.03 -6.99
C LEU A 164 3.12 10.10 -7.00
N GLU A 165 1.92 10.63 -7.16
CA GLU A 165 0.68 9.86 -7.13
C GLU A 165 0.57 8.86 -8.30
N ASN A 166 1.17 9.23 -9.46
CA ASN A 166 1.16 8.39 -10.66
C ASN A 166 2.55 8.37 -11.29
N ILE A 167 3.32 7.33 -10.99
CA ILE A 167 4.72 7.20 -11.40
C ILE A 167 5.07 5.78 -11.81
N VAL A 168 6.19 5.65 -12.53
CA VAL A 168 6.87 4.38 -12.73
C VAL A 168 8.24 4.46 -12.08
N VAL A 169 8.53 3.52 -11.18
CA VAL A 169 9.86 3.36 -10.56
C VAL A 169 10.52 2.14 -11.18
N SER A 170 11.66 2.35 -11.85
CA SER A 170 12.40 1.28 -12.51
C SER A 170 13.35 0.56 -11.57
N GLY A 171 13.57 -0.72 -11.82
CA GLY A 171 14.53 -1.49 -11.06
C GLY A 171 14.83 -2.86 -11.63
N GLN A 172 15.36 -3.73 -10.80
CA GLN A 172 15.69 -5.11 -11.14
C GLN A 172 15.39 -6.03 -9.97
N LEU A 173 14.86 -7.21 -10.30
CA LEU A 173 14.72 -8.34 -9.37
C LEU A 173 15.42 -9.57 -9.98
N GLN A 174 16.37 -10.16 -9.25
CA GLN A 174 17.22 -11.27 -9.75
C GLN A 174 17.79 -10.94 -11.16
N GLN A 175 18.31 -9.71 -11.32
CA GLN A 175 18.90 -9.18 -12.56
C GLN A 175 17.91 -9.02 -13.75
N MET A 176 16.62 -9.28 -13.55
CA MET A 176 15.59 -9.03 -14.57
C MET A 176 15.00 -7.63 -14.41
N PRO A 177 14.72 -6.91 -15.52
CA PRO A 177 14.10 -5.60 -15.46
C PRO A 177 12.69 -5.67 -14.89
N TYR A 178 12.48 -4.94 -13.79
CA TYR A 178 11.18 -4.80 -13.13
C TYR A 178 10.87 -3.33 -12.90
N ASP A 179 9.61 -2.98 -13.08
CA ASP A 179 9.09 -1.66 -12.79
C ASP A 179 7.93 -1.75 -11.81
N ILE A 180 7.86 -0.77 -10.90
CA ILE A 180 6.73 -0.59 -10.01
C ILE A 180 5.91 0.57 -10.56
N LEU A 181 4.69 0.26 -11.02
CA LEU A 181 3.72 1.22 -11.51
C LEU A 181 2.81 1.62 -10.37
N CYS A 182 3.02 2.82 -9.80
CA CYS A 182 2.15 3.38 -8.77
C CYS A 182 1.03 4.18 -9.43
N LEU A 183 -0.21 3.91 -9.03
CA LEU A 183 -1.39 4.64 -9.49
C LEU A 183 -2.16 5.22 -8.31
N GLU A 184 -2.71 6.40 -8.51
CA GLU A 184 -3.57 7.11 -7.55
C GLU A 184 -4.79 6.29 -7.13
N PHE A 185 -5.39 6.62 -6.00
CA PHE A 185 -6.66 6.04 -5.55
C PHE A 185 -7.77 6.32 -6.57
N GLY A 186 -8.46 5.26 -7.03
CA GLY A 186 -9.46 5.36 -8.10
C GLY A 186 -8.93 6.05 -9.36
N PRO A 187 -7.98 5.45 -10.10
CA PRO A 187 -7.25 6.14 -11.17
C PRO A 187 -8.16 6.75 -12.22
N ARG A 188 -7.86 7.99 -12.64
CA ARG A 188 -8.54 8.67 -13.75
C ARG A 188 -8.33 7.91 -15.06
N SER A 189 -9.25 8.07 -16.02
CA SER A 189 -9.14 7.41 -17.33
C SER A 189 -7.90 7.81 -18.11
N GLU A 190 -7.47 9.08 -18.00
CA GLU A 190 -6.25 9.59 -18.63
C GLU A 190 -4.97 9.01 -17.99
N VAL A 191 -4.99 8.76 -16.67
CA VAL A 191 -3.90 8.07 -15.96
C VAL A 191 -3.79 6.63 -16.45
N ILE A 192 -4.93 5.92 -16.55
CA ILE A 192 -4.94 4.54 -17.09
C ILE A 192 -4.43 4.52 -18.55
N ALA A 193 -4.82 5.50 -19.37
CA ALA A 193 -4.37 5.60 -20.74
C ALA A 193 -2.85 5.85 -20.83
N TRP A 194 -2.30 6.70 -19.95
CA TRP A 194 -0.86 6.91 -19.84
C TRP A 194 -0.14 5.63 -19.41
N ALA A 195 -0.61 4.99 -18.34
CA ALA A 195 -0.03 3.75 -17.84
C ALA A 195 -0.04 2.65 -18.92
N ASN A 196 -1.15 2.51 -19.65
CA ASN A 196 -1.28 1.53 -20.72
C ASN A 196 -0.28 1.79 -21.86
N ARG A 197 -0.09 3.04 -22.28
CA ARG A 197 0.94 3.38 -23.28
C ARG A 197 2.34 3.06 -22.78
N TYR A 198 2.64 3.40 -21.53
CA TYR A 198 3.94 3.13 -20.94
C TYR A 198 4.24 1.64 -20.88
N VAL A 199 3.35 0.85 -20.30
CA VAL A 199 3.49 -0.61 -20.17
C VAL A 199 3.60 -1.28 -21.54
N ALA A 200 2.77 -0.88 -22.49
CA ALA A 200 2.78 -1.43 -23.84
C ALA A 200 4.06 -1.11 -24.64
N SER A 201 4.74 0.00 -24.33
CA SER A 201 6.01 0.39 -24.99
C SER A 201 7.27 -0.21 -24.33
N HIS A 202 7.13 -0.85 -23.16
CA HIS A 202 8.23 -1.46 -22.40
C HIS A 202 8.01 -2.97 -22.20
N ARG A 203 7.93 -3.71 -23.32
CA ARG A 203 7.65 -5.15 -23.34
C ARG A 203 8.78 -6.01 -22.77
N ASP A 204 9.97 -5.48 -22.70
CA ASP A 204 11.15 -6.09 -22.09
C ASP A 204 11.14 -6.02 -20.55
N ARG A 205 10.22 -5.25 -19.97
CA ARG A 205 10.08 -5.04 -18.53
C ARG A 205 8.84 -5.72 -17.97
N THR A 206 8.91 -6.18 -16.73
CA THR A 206 7.78 -6.75 -15.98
C THR A 206 7.30 -5.70 -14.97
N PHE A 207 5.98 -5.59 -14.81
CA PHE A 207 5.36 -4.58 -13.96
C PHE A 207 4.69 -5.17 -12.74
N ILE A 208 4.96 -4.58 -11.57
CA ILE A 208 4.19 -4.72 -10.34
C ILE A 208 3.33 -3.46 -10.24
N LEU A 209 2.00 -3.62 -10.26
CA LEU A 209 1.09 -2.49 -10.11
C LEU A 209 0.78 -2.30 -8.62
N LEU A 210 1.00 -1.10 -8.11
CA LEU A 210 0.70 -0.68 -6.75
C LEU A 210 -0.39 0.38 -6.79
N THR A 211 -1.52 0.11 -6.15
CA THR A 211 -2.65 1.04 -6.02
C THR A 211 -3.36 0.79 -4.69
N HIS A 212 -4.16 1.75 -4.21
CA HIS A 212 -4.70 1.63 -2.87
C HIS A 212 -5.91 0.70 -2.76
N GLU A 213 -6.92 0.85 -3.64
CA GLU A 213 -8.15 0.04 -3.61
C GLU A 213 -8.22 -0.90 -4.81
N PHE A 214 -8.38 -2.23 -4.58
CA PHE A 214 -8.53 -3.19 -5.67
C PHE A 214 -9.40 -4.40 -5.33
N LEU A 215 -9.13 -5.12 -4.24
CA LEU A 215 -9.89 -6.29 -3.81
C LEU A 215 -10.79 -5.99 -2.61
N THR A 216 -11.93 -6.69 -2.54
CA THR A 216 -12.76 -6.77 -1.35
C THR A 216 -12.11 -7.68 -0.29
N ARG A 217 -12.64 -7.66 0.93
CA ARG A 217 -12.27 -8.60 2.01
C ARG A 217 -12.53 -10.06 1.67
N ASN A 218 -13.37 -10.35 0.67
CA ASN A 218 -13.68 -11.70 0.19
C ASN A 218 -12.79 -12.13 -0.98
N GLY A 219 -11.83 -11.31 -1.40
CA GLY A 219 -10.93 -11.61 -2.51
C GLY A 219 -11.55 -11.38 -3.89
N GLU A 220 -12.58 -10.58 -4.00
CA GLU A 220 -13.21 -10.22 -5.27
C GLU A 220 -12.74 -8.85 -5.75
N ARG A 221 -12.61 -8.64 -7.08
CA ARG A 221 -12.38 -7.29 -7.60
C ARG A 221 -13.61 -6.44 -7.42
N ILE A 222 -13.41 -5.22 -6.93
CA ILE A 222 -14.49 -4.27 -6.69
C ILE A 222 -14.98 -3.72 -8.02
N ASN A 223 -16.27 -3.90 -8.31
CA ASN A 223 -16.91 -3.42 -9.52
C ASN A 223 -17.91 -2.29 -9.26
N LYS A 224 -18.67 -2.38 -8.16
CA LYS A 224 -19.65 -1.38 -7.72
C LYS A 224 -19.47 -1.11 -6.24
N GLY A 225 -19.84 0.11 -5.82
CA GLY A 225 -19.74 0.50 -4.42
C GLY A 225 -18.30 0.61 -3.93
N SER A 226 -17.34 0.90 -4.84
CA SER A 226 -15.98 1.24 -4.47
C SER A 226 -15.96 2.52 -3.65
N TYR A 227 -14.97 2.67 -2.78
CA TYR A 227 -14.78 3.95 -2.08
C TYR A 227 -14.42 5.07 -3.05
N ALA A 228 -13.74 4.76 -4.17
CA ALA A 228 -13.52 5.71 -5.25
C ALA A 228 -14.86 6.24 -5.81
N GLU A 229 -15.86 5.38 -6.01
CA GLU A 229 -17.21 5.77 -6.44
C GLU A 229 -17.92 6.67 -5.42
N LEU A 230 -17.71 6.42 -4.13
CA LEU A 230 -18.34 7.16 -3.05
C LEU A 230 -17.67 8.51 -2.77
N GLN A 231 -16.35 8.58 -2.88
CA GLN A 231 -15.55 9.71 -2.40
C GLN A 231 -15.05 10.62 -3.53
N LEU A 232 -15.06 10.18 -4.78
CA LEU A 232 -14.53 10.93 -5.93
C LEU A 232 -15.62 11.43 -6.87
N ARG A 233 -16.81 11.74 -6.35
CA ARG A 233 -17.98 12.15 -7.15
C ARG A 233 -17.76 13.41 -7.99
N ASN A 234 -16.88 14.28 -7.53
CA ASN A 234 -16.57 15.55 -8.21
C ASN A 234 -15.41 15.42 -9.21
N THR A 235 -14.82 14.23 -9.36
CA THR A 235 -13.70 13.99 -10.29
C THR A 235 -13.89 12.68 -11.05
N SER A 236 -13.19 12.52 -12.18
CA SER A 236 -13.17 11.23 -12.87
C SER A 236 -12.44 10.17 -12.04
N TYR A 237 -12.95 8.95 -12.04
CA TYR A 237 -12.34 7.78 -11.39
C TYR A 237 -12.59 6.52 -12.21
N SER A 238 -11.87 5.47 -11.90
CA SER A 238 -12.15 4.11 -12.40
C SER A 238 -12.24 3.15 -11.23
N THR A 239 -13.19 2.22 -11.30
CA THR A 239 -13.29 1.12 -10.36
C THR A 239 -12.15 0.12 -10.59
N PRO A 240 -11.81 -0.73 -9.60
CA PRO A 240 -10.84 -1.81 -9.77
C PRO A 240 -11.13 -2.74 -10.95
N GLU A 241 -12.40 -3.08 -11.21
CA GLU A 241 -12.76 -3.88 -12.39
C GLU A 241 -12.52 -3.11 -13.71
N GLN A 242 -12.77 -1.80 -13.74
CA GLN A 242 -12.44 -0.98 -14.90
C GLN A 242 -10.93 -0.88 -15.13
N LEU A 243 -10.14 -0.77 -14.06
CA LEU A 243 -8.67 -0.79 -14.13
C LEU A 243 -8.16 -2.14 -14.66
N TRP A 244 -8.75 -3.25 -14.20
CA TRP A 244 -8.47 -4.58 -14.74
C TRP A 244 -8.73 -4.66 -16.25
N GLN A 245 -9.93 -4.27 -16.68
CA GLN A 245 -10.33 -4.39 -18.09
C GLN A 245 -9.53 -3.47 -19.03
N LYS A 246 -9.22 -2.25 -18.58
CA LYS A 246 -8.58 -1.22 -19.43
C LYS A 246 -7.06 -1.32 -19.47
N LEU A 247 -6.41 -1.83 -18.40
CA LEU A 247 -4.95 -1.86 -18.28
C LEU A 247 -4.43 -3.27 -18.09
N ILE A 248 -4.82 -3.97 -17.01
CA ILE A 248 -4.12 -5.16 -16.55
C ILE A 248 -4.35 -6.35 -17.50
N LYS A 249 -5.60 -6.59 -17.85
CA LYS A 249 -6.00 -7.71 -18.71
C LYS A 249 -5.34 -7.70 -20.10
N ASN A 250 -5.01 -6.51 -20.59
CA ASN A 250 -4.52 -6.32 -21.96
C ASN A 250 -2.99 -6.26 -22.07
N ASN A 251 -2.27 -6.27 -20.94
CA ASN A 251 -0.81 -6.22 -20.91
C ASN A 251 -0.24 -7.45 -20.22
N ASP A 252 0.39 -8.31 -21.01
CA ASP A 252 0.94 -9.59 -20.55
C ASP A 252 2.22 -9.45 -19.70
N ASN A 253 2.79 -8.27 -19.67
CA ASN A 253 3.94 -7.92 -18.84
C ASN A 253 3.58 -7.30 -17.47
N ILE A 254 2.29 -7.16 -17.13
CA ILE A 254 1.87 -6.90 -15.75
C ILE A 254 1.79 -8.24 -15.00
N LEU A 255 2.66 -8.39 -14.02
CA LEU A 255 2.81 -9.62 -13.25
C LEU A 255 1.76 -9.74 -12.15
N CYS A 256 1.57 -8.67 -11.40
CA CYS A 256 0.68 -8.66 -10.25
C CYS A 256 0.18 -7.25 -9.90
N VAL A 257 -0.86 -7.22 -9.05
CA VAL A 257 -1.43 -6.02 -8.44
C VAL A 257 -1.34 -6.16 -6.94
N LEU A 258 -0.87 -5.12 -6.26
CA LEU A 258 -0.85 -5.00 -4.82
C LEU A 258 -1.74 -3.84 -4.38
N CYS A 259 -2.59 -4.09 -3.38
CA CYS A 259 -3.47 -3.07 -2.80
C CYS A 259 -3.58 -3.18 -1.28
N GLY A 260 -4.13 -2.13 -0.66
CA GLY A 260 -4.51 -2.02 0.75
C GLY A 260 -6.00 -1.73 0.92
N HIS A 261 -6.34 -0.67 1.66
CA HIS A 261 -7.66 -0.13 1.88
C HIS A 261 -8.58 -1.03 2.70
N ASN A 262 -9.02 -2.14 2.13
CA ASN A 262 -9.89 -3.08 2.84
C ASN A 262 -9.10 -3.86 3.90
N GLY A 263 -9.47 -3.65 5.18
CA GLY A 263 -8.72 -4.23 6.30
C GLY A 263 -8.82 -5.75 6.34
N PHE A 264 -7.92 -6.43 5.67
CA PHE A 264 -7.69 -7.87 5.68
C PHE A 264 -6.48 -8.24 4.80
N MET A 265 -6.28 -9.53 4.56
CA MET A 265 -5.38 -10.05 3.53
C MET A 265 -6.14 -11.02 2.64
N GLN A 266 -5.96 -10.89 1.33
CA GLN A 266 -6.58 -11.76 0.33
C GLN A 266 -5.73 -11.83 -0.93
N HIS A 267 -5.98 -12.86 -1.75
CA HIS A 267 -5.43 -12.93 -3.09
C HIS A 267 -6.45 -13.51 -4.07
N LEU A 268 -6.30 -13.12 -5.33
CA LEU A 268 -7.10 -13.57 -6.45
C LEU A 268 -6.18 -13.80 -7.65
N PHE A 269 -6.32 -14.93 -8.30
CA PHE A 269 -5.66 -15.23 -9.56
C PHE A 269 -6.64 -15.10 -10.71
N SER A 270 -6.27 -14.34 -11.74
CA SER A 270 -7.10 -14.17 -12.92
C SER A 270 -6.25 -14.24 -14.18
N LYS A 271 -6.78 -14.85 -15.23
CA LYS A 271 -6.10 -14.90 -16.53
C LYS A 271 -6.31 -13.61 -17.30
N ASN A 272 -5.23 -13.05 -17.82
CA ASN A 272 -5.25 -11.93 -18.75
C ASN A 272 -5.67 -12.38 -20.17
N SER A 273 -5.65 -11.45 -21.14
CA SER A 273 -6.07 -11.74 -22.52
C SER A 273 -5.19 -12.77 -23.26
N THR A 274 -3.96 -12.99 -22.81
CA THR A 274 -3.06 -14.01 -23.36
C THR A 274 -3.14 -15.35 -22.64
N GLY A 275 -4.01 -15.46 -21.61
CA GLY A 275 -4.15 -16.66 -20.78
C GLY A 275 -3.15 -16.76 -19.64
N ARG A 276 -2.26 -15.76 -19.48
CA ARG A 276 -1.31 -15.69 -18.38
C ARG A 276 -2.00 -15.30 -17.08
N GLU A 277 -1.63 -15.96 -16.00
CA GLU A 277 -2.13 -15.67 -14.67
C GLU A 277 -1.51 -14.37 -14.11
N VAL A 278 -2.34 -13.51 -13.53
CA VAL A 278 -1.98 -12.29 -12.84
C VAL A 278 -2.41 -12.42 -11.37
N ALA A 279 -1.47 -12.32 -10.44
CA ALA A 279 -1.75 -12.32 -9.02
C ALA A 279 -2.28 -10.94 -8.58
N GLN A 280 -3.37 -10.92 -7.83
CA GLN A 280 -3.96 -9.71 -7.27
C GLN A 280 -3.98 -9.89 -5.75
N MET A 281 -3.41 -8.96 -5.02
CA MET A 281 -3.15 -9.12 -3.59
C MET A 281 -3.65 -7.93 -2.82
N LEU A 282 -4.41 -8.23 -1.78
CA LEU A 282 -4.82 -7.29 -0.74
C LEU A 282 -3.98 -7.58 0.51
N PHE A 283 -3.32 -6.56 1.03
CA PHE A 283 -2.62 -6.65 2.30
C PHE A 283 -2.86 -5.39 3.14
N ASN A 284 -3.74 -5.50 4.13
CA ASN A 284 -3.98 -4.44 5.11
C ASN A 284 -4.42 -5.04 6.44
N LEU A 285 -3.54 -5.06 7.43
CA LEU A 285 -3.81 -5.58 8.77
C LEU A 285 -3.90 -4.48 9.84
N GLN A 286 -4.14 -3.22 9.46
CA GLN A 286 -4.21 -2.08 10.38
C GLN A 286 -5.23 -2.23 11.52
N TYR A 287 -6.28 -3.02 11.31
CA TYR A 287 -7.32 -3.28 12.34
C TYR A 287 -6.97 -4.43 13.29
N GLN A 288 -5.81 -5.07 13.11
CA GLN A 288 -5.28 -5.97 14.13
C GLN A 288 -4.85 -5.17 15.37
N ALA A 289 -4.59 -5.87 16.46
CA ALA A 289 -4.13 -5.22 17.69
C ALA A 289 -3.02 -4.21 17.41
N ASN A 290 -2.95 -3.14 18.19
CA ASN A 290 -1.87 -2.16 18.15
C ASN A 290 -1.70 -1.45 16.79
N GLY A 291 -2.75 -1.33 15.98
CA GLY A 291 -2.70 -0.67 14.68
C GLY A 291 -2.05 -1.51 13.58
N GLY A 292 -2.02 -2.84 13.73
CA GLY A 292 -1.42 -3.77 12.76
C GLY A 292 -0.33 -4.65 13.35
N ASP A 293 0.06 -4.47 14.63
CA ASP A 293 0.88 -5.35 15.46
C ASP A 293 2.20 -5.83 14.80
N GLY A 294 2.75 -5.04 13.88
CA GLY A 294 4.01 -5.34 13.18
C GLY A 294 3.90 -6.41 12.10
N TRP A 295 2.71 -6.73 11.62
CA TRP A 295 2.53 -7.61 10.47
C TRP A 295 2.98 -6.95 9.17
N ILE A 296 3.75 -7.71 8.37
CA ILE A 296 4.17 -7.37 7.01
C ILE A 296 3.94 -8.56 6.08
N GLN A 297 4.03 -8.33 4.77
CA GLN A 297 4.11 -9.41 3.80
C GLN A 297 5.54 -9.48 3.25
N LEU A 298 6.09 -10.69 3.23
CA LEU A 298 7.40 -11.01 2.67
C LEU A 298 7.18 -11.63 1.28
N TRP A 299 7.78 -11.05 0.25
CA TRP A 299 7.87 -11.67 -1.06
C TRP A 299 9.30 -12.11 -1.27
N GLU A 300 9.52 -13.40 -1.22
CA GLU A 300 10.81 -14.02 -1.55
C GLU A 300 10.87 -14.27 -3.05
N ILE A 301 11.93 -13.76 -3.67
CA ILE A 301 12.26 -13.99 -5.07
C ILE A 301 13.51 -14.88 -5.11
N PRO A 302 13.37 -16.21 -5.25
CA PRO A 302 14.48 -17.14 -5.29
C PRO A 302 15.40 -16.92 -6.51
N ALA A 303 16.63 -17.39 -6.40
CA ALA A 303 17.61 -17.23 -7.48
C ALA A 303 17.25 -17.98 -8.76
N ASP A 304 16.50 -19.09 -8.67
CA ASP A 304 16.00 -19.85 -9.82
C ASP A 304 14.89 -19.13 -10.59
N ARG A 305 14.25 -18.15 -9.98
CA ARG A 305 13.18 -17.33 -10.60
C ARG A 305 11.99 -18.12 -11.09
N ASP A 306 11.69 -19.27 -10.49
CA ASP A 306 10.50 -20.04 -10.88
C ASP A 306 9.22 -19.37 -10.38
N SER A 307 9.19 -18.95 -9.14
CA SER A 307 8.02 -18.36 -8.50
C SER A 307 8.40 -17.34 -7.44
N ILE A 308 7.49 -16.39 -7.17
CA ILE A 308 7.56 -15.51 -6.01
C ILE A 308 6.78 -16.18 -4.88
N HIS A 309 7.42 -16.31 -3.72
CA HIS A 309 6.82 -16.87 -2.53
C HIS A 309 6.34 -15.76 -1.62
N VAL A 310 5.06 -15.70 -1.36
CA VAL A 310 4.44 -14.68 -0.51
C VAL A 310 4.10 -15.30 0.83
N GLN A 311 4.52 -14.64 1.92
CA GLN A 311 4.25 -15.07 3.29
C GLN A 311 3.93 -13.86 4.16
N THR A 312 2.95 -13.98 5.04
CA THR A 312 2.64 -12.95 6.04
C THR A 312 3.39 -13.25 7.33
N TYR A 313 4.17 -12.27 7.79
CA TYR A 313 5.09 -12.39 8.90
C TYR A 313 4.95 -11.27 9.92
N ASN A 314 5.00 -11.61 11.19
CA ASN A 314 5.02 -10.66 12.29
C ASN A 314 6.45 -10.36 12.73
N THR A 315 6.92 -9.15 12.49
CA THR A 315 8.31 -8.72 12.77
C THR A 315 8.65 -8.62 14.26
N ILE A 316 7.63 -8.48 15.10
CA ILE A 316 7.78 -8.32 16.54
C ILE A 316 7.80 -9.67 17.23
N ARG A 317 6.84 -10.53 16.90
CA ARG A 317 6.74 -11.89 17.45
C ARG A 317 7.65 -12.89 16.75
N ARG A 318 8.15 -12.53 15.56
CA ARG A 318 8.97 -13.39 14.69
C ARG A 318 8.27 -14.71 14.34
N THR A 319 7.04 -14.60 13.89
CA THR A 319 6.18 -15.74 13.54
C THR A 319 5.45 -15.50 12.23
N PHE A 320 5.24 -16.57 11.48
CA PHE A 320 4.35 -16.54 10.33
C PHE A 320 2.89 -16.47 10.77
N SER A 321 2.05 -15.93 9.89
CA SER A 321 0.61 -16.05 10.04
C SER A 321 0.19 -17.51 9.94
N SER A 322 -0.74 -17.92 10.81
CA SER A 322 -1.41 -19.22 10.72
C SER A 322 -2.56 -19.22 9.71
N ASP A 323 -2.95 -18.05 9.20
CA ASP A 323 -3.98 -17.94 8.17
C ASP A 323 -3.42 -18.36 6.81
N PRO A 324 -3.96 -19.42 6.18
CA PRO A 324 -3.47 -19.95 4.93
C PRO A 324 -3.57 -18.95 3.77
N VAL A 325 -4.47 -17.97 3.85
CA VAL A 325 -4.58 -16.89 2.85
C VAL A 325 -3.32 -16.03 2.79
N GLY A 326 -2.59 -15.93 3.88
CA GLY A 326 -1.33 -15.17 3.97
C GLY A 326 -0.11 -15.87 3.38
N THR A 327 -0.24 -17.10 2.84
CA THR A 327 0.88 -17.87 2.28
C THR A 327 0.49 -18.48 0.96
N PHE A 328 1.14 -18.05 -0.13
CA PHE A 328 0.91 -18.56 -1.48
C PHE A 328 2.13 -18.31 -2.38
N LYS A 329 2.06 -18.83 -3.60
CA LYS A 329 3.09 -18.64 -4.63
C LYS A 329 2.42 -18.24 -5.93
N PHE A 330 3.14 -17.45 -6.73
CA PHE A 330 2.75 -17.17 -8.10
C PHE A 330 3.98 -17.18 -9.01
N LYS A 331 3.77 -17.50 -10.28
CA LYS A 331 4.87 -17.61 -11.23
C LYS A 331 5.52 -16.25 -11.46
N TYR A 332 6.85 -16.28 -11.53
CA TYR A 332 7.66 -15.10 -11.81
C TYR A 332 7.48 -14.61 -13.26
N ARG A 333 7.40 -15.54 -14.21
CA ARG A 333 7.09 -15.32 -15.66
C ARG A 333 6.42 -16.52 -16.33
#